data_7d3d940dc6daecf9bb50eff4b6272ccd
#
_entry.id   7d3d940dc6daecf9bb50eff4b6272ccd
#
_cell.length_a   1.000
_cell.length_b   1.000
_cell.length_c   1.000
_cell.angle_alpha   90.00
_cell.angle_beta   90.00
_cell.angle_gamma   90.00
#
_symmetry.space_group_name_H-M   'P 1'
#
loop_
_entity.id
_entity.type
_entity.pdbx_description
1 polymer ?
#
loop_
_entity_poly.entity_id
_entity_poly.type
_entity_poly.pdbx_seq_one_letter_code
_entity_poly.pdbx_strand_id
1 'polypeptide(L)'
;MSESGSYYIPHGSKWPIIATIGVFTSMVGGSSLLNGNDSGKYILAVGLAMVVFMMVGWFSTVVSESEKGMYDDQVDTSFRWGMIWFIFSEVMFFAAFFGALFYVRTYSLPWLGGEGTGLPTNTFLWPEFENVWPNTGNGPGEVGGAFQTMGAWGLPAINTAILLTSGVTLTWAHHALKEMKRMQLIIGLGLTVALGAIFM
;
A
#
# COMPACT_ATOMS: atom_id res chain seq x y z
N MET A 1 43.01 10.35 -14.50
CA MET A 1 42.69 8.92 -14.60
C MET A 1 41.69 8.65 -13.50
N SER A 2 40.40 8.65 -13.83
CA SER A 2 39.34 8.28 -12.90
C SER A 2 39.45 6.78 -12.66
N GLU A 3 39.60 6.36 -11.41
CA GLU A 3 39.45 4.96 -11.03
C GLU A 3 38.03 4.52 -11.40
N SER A 4 37.90 3.98 -12.58
CA SER A 4 36.68 3.33 -13.04
C SER A 4 36.54 2.04 -12.26
N GLY A 5 35.54 1.96 -11.38
CA GLY A 5 34.93 0.69 -11.09
C GLY A 5 34.94 0.14 -9.67
N SER A 6 34.92 0.95 -8.61
CA SER A 6 34.47 0.39 -7.33
C SER A 6 32.96 0.67 -7.18
N TYR A 7 32.17 -0.39 -7.34
CA TYR A 7 30.76 -0.36 -7.01
C TYR A 7 30.59 0.05 -5.55
N TYR A 8 29.77 1.06 -5.27
CA TYR A 8 29.46 1.46 -3.91
C TYR A 8 28.77 0.31 -3.18
N ILE A 9 29.44 -0.23 -2.18
CA ILE A 9 28.87 -1.24 -1.30
C ILE A 9 28.42 -0.51 -0.02
N PRO A 10 27.10 -0.44 0.28
CA PRO A 10 26.63 0.20 1.49
C PRO A 10 27.20 -0.48 2.74
N HIS A 11 27.56 0.32 3.71
CA HIS A 11 28.01 -0.17 5.02
C HIS A 11 26.89 -0.95 5.71
N GLY A 12 27.23 -1.93 6.55
CA GLY A 12 26.24 -2.69 7.31
C GLY A 12 25.30 -1.77 8.10
N SER A 13 24.00 -1.91 7.87
CA SER A 13 22.98 -1.08 8.49
C SER A 13 22.20 -1.85 9.55
N LYS A 14 21.91 -1.19 10.67
CA LYS A 14 21.06 -1.72 11.75
C LYS A 14 19.56 -1.51 11.50
N TRP A 15 19.22 -0.67 10.55
CA TRP A 15 17.83 -0.27 10.30
C TRP A 15 16.90 -1.41 9.89
N PRO A 16 17.33 -2.40 9.06
CA PRO A 16 16.49 -3.54 8.71
C PRO A 16 16.07 -4.40 9.91
N ILE A 17 16.97 -4.62 10.85
CA ILE A 17 16.66 -5.39 12.07
C ILE A 17 15.65 -4.63 12.94
N ILE A 18 15.85 -3.32 13.14
CA ILE A 18 14.91 -2.47 13.88
C ILE A 18 13.54 -2.45 13.19
N ALA A 19 13.50 -2.35 11.85
CA ALA A 19 12.27 -2.43 11.06
C ALA A 19 11.52 -3.75 11.30
N THR A 20 12.23 -4.87 11.22
CA THR A 20 11.66 -6.22 11.42
C THR A 20 11.04 -6.35 12.80
N ILE A 21 11.75 -5.94 13.85
CA ILE A 21 11.24 -6.00 15.24
C ILE A 21 10.03 -5.07 15.39
N GLY A 22 10.10 -3.84 14.85
CA GLY A 22 9.00 -2.87 14.92
C GLY A 22 7.73 -3.34 14.21
N VAL A 23 7.85 -3.85 12.98
CA VAL A 23 6.74 -4.40 12.22
C VAL A 23 6.16 -5.65 12.90
N PHE A 24 7.00 -6.59 13.31
CA PHE A 24 6.56 -7.79 14.03
C PHE A 24 5.77 -7.42 15.30
N THR A 25 6.31 -6.52 16.12
CA THR A 25 5.65 -6.05 17.35
C THR A 25 4.30 -5.38 17.02
N SER A 26 4.25 -4.57 15.95
CA SER A 26 3.01 -3.94 15.48
C SER A 26 1.96 -4.98 15.07
N MET A 27 2.35 -6.02 14.34
CA MET A 27 1.45 -7.08 13.91
C MET A 27 0.91 -7.91 15.08
N VAL A 28 1.77 -8.25 16.05
CA VAL A 28 1.35 -8.95 17.28
C VAL A 28 0.38 -8.08 18.08
N GLY A 29 0.68 -6.78 18.22
CA GLY A 29 -0.20 -5.83 18.92
C GLY A 29 -1.54 -5.68 18.23
N GLY A 30 -1.55 -5.50 16.90
CA GLY A 30 -2.76 -5.41 16.09
C GLY A 30 -3.62 -6.68 16.16
N SER A 31 -3.00 -7.84 16.00
CA SER A 31 -3.68 -9.13 16.13
C SER A 31 -4.29 -9.31 17.52
N SER A 32 -3.55 -8.99 18.60
CA SER A 32 -4.05 -9.07 19.97
C SER A 32 -5.25 -8.14 20.19
N LEU A 33 -5.20 -6.93 19.65
CA LEU A 33 -6.28 -5.94 19.75
C LEU A 33 -7.55 -6.43 19.04
N LEU A 34 -7.40 -6.96 17.81
CA LEU A 34 -8.54 -7.52 17.04
C LEU A 34 -9.16 -8.75 17.70
N ASN A 35 -8.40 -9.48 18.50
CA ASN A 35 -8.91 -10.62 19.30
C ASN A 35 -9.48 -10.18 20.68
N GLY A 36 -9.70 -8.89 20.88
CA GLY A 36 -10.34 -8.37 22.09
C GLY A 36 -9.42 -8.23 23.30
N ASN A 37 -8.10 -8.33 23.11
CA ASN A 37 -7.15 -8.12 24.21
C ASN A 37 -6.69 -6.66 24.28
N ASP A 38 -7.13 -5.97 25.33
CA ASP A 38 -6.81 -4.55 25.58
C ASP A 38 -5.31 -4.23 25.66
N SER A 39 -4.48 -5.19 26.05
CA SER A 39 -3.02 -5.02 26.07
C SER A 39 -2.45 -4.82 24.66
N GLY A 40 -3.16 -5.28 23.64
CA GLY A 40 -2.76 -5.16 22.23
C GLY A 40 -2.51 -3.70 21.80
N LYS A 41 -3.25 -2.74 22.33
CA LYS A 41 -3.05 -1.31 22.01
C LYS A 41 -1.68 -0.78 22.43
N TYR A 42 -1.16 -1.23 23.56
CA TYR A 42 0.17 -0.80 24.04
C TYR A 42 1.29 -1.45 23.21
N ILE A 43 1.14 -2.74 22.90
CA ILE A 43 2.10 -3.46 22.06
C ILE A 43 2.13 -2.85 20.66
N LEU A 44 0.97 -2.54 20.08
CA LEU A 44 0.85 -1.85 18.79
C LEU A 44 1.51 -0.48 18.83
N ALA A 45 1.25 0.32 19.86
CA ALA A 45 1.85 1.65 20.01
C ALA A 45 3.39 1.59 20.09
N VAL A 46 3.94 0.63 20.83
CA VAL A 46 5.38 0.41 20.91
C VAL A 46 5.94 0.00 19.55
N GLY A 47 5.31 -0.94 18.84
CA GLY A 47 5.74 -1.36 17.53
C GLY A 47 5.75 -0.22 16.52
N LEU A 48 4.67 0.58 16.47
CA LEU A 48 4.59 1.76 15.61
C LEU A 48 5.64 2.82 15.96
N ALA A 49 5.89 3.07 17.25
CA ALA A 49 6.94 3.99 17.68
C ALA A 49 8.33 3.52 17.22
N MET A 50 8.60 2.22 17.24
CA MET A 50 9.85 1.64 16.72
C MET A 50 9.96 1.80 15.21
N VAL A 51 8.88 1.63 14.46
CA VAL A 51 8.85 1.85 12.99
C VAL A 51 9.12 3.32 12.67
N VAL A 52 8.48 4.25 13.38
CA VAL A 52 8.73 5.69 13.19
C VAL A 52 10.18 6.05 13.52
N PHE A 53 10.70 5.55 14.64
CA PHE A 53 12.11 5.75 15.01
C PHE A 53 13.07 5.23 13.92
N MET A 54 12.81 4.04 13.41
CA MET A 54 13.58 3.46 12.31
C MET A 54 13.52 4.33 11.05
N MET A 55 12.34 4.78 10.65
CA MET A 55 12.19 5.62 9.45
C MET A 55 12.96 6.93 9.58
N VAL A 56 12.82 7.64 10.69
CA VAL A 56 13.53 8.89 10.94
C VAL A 56 15.05 8.66 10.93
N GLY A 57 15.52 7.63 11.61
CA GLY A 57 16.94 7.32 11.68
C GLY A 57 17.52 6.88 10.32
N TRP A 58 16.79 6.04 9.58
CA TRP A 58 17.22 5.59 8.26
C TRP A 58 17.27 6.74 7.26
N PHE A 59 16.23 7.54 7.16
CA PHE A 59 16.24 8.70 6.26
C PHE A 59 17.31 9.74 6.64
N SER A 60 17.56 9.95 7.93
CA SER A 60 18.65 10.82 8.37
C SER A 60 20.03 10.27 7.93
N THR A 61 20.20 8.95 7.94
CA THR A 61 21.42 8.31 7.42
C THR A 61 21.57 8.55 5.92
N VAL A 62 20.49 8.31 5.15
CA VAL A 62 20.49 8.53 3.69
C VAL A 62 20.80 9.99 3.33
N VAL A 63 20.21 10.95 4.04
CA VAL A 63 20.49 12.38 3.84
C VAL A 63 21.99 12.67 4.10
N SER A 64 22.52 12.17 5.21
CA SER A 64 23.95 12.38 5.56
C SER A 64 24.89 11.76 4.53
N GLU A 65 24.58 10.58 4.00
CA GLU A 65 25.38 9.91 2.96
C GLU A 65 25.30 10.68 1.64
N SER A 66 24.13 11.20 1.28
CA SER A 66 23.96 12.03 0.09
C SER A 66 24.73 13.36 0.20
N GLU A 67 24.67 14.03 1.34
CA GLU A 67 25.41 15.28 1.58
C GLU A 67 26.92 15.09 1.55
N LYS A 68 27.41 13.93 1.95
CA LYS A 68 28.84 13.55 1.89
C LYS A 68 29.29 13.18 0.47
N GLY A 69 28.38 13.16 -0.51
CA GLY A 69 28.70 12.80 -1.88
C GLY A 69 29.12 11.34 -2.07
N MET A 70 28.60 10.44 -1.23
CA MET A 70 28.92 9.01 -1.29
C MET A 70 28.21 8.28 -2.44
N TYR A 71 27.20 8.90 -3.02
CA TYR A 71 26.39 8.31 -4.10
C TYR A 71 26.92 8.77 -5.46
N ASP A 72 27.26 7.78 -6.29
CA ASP A 72 27.66 7.99 -7.68
C ASP A 72 26.48 7.77 -8.66
N ASP A 73 26.71 7.98 -9.94
CA ASP A 73 25.70 7.81 -10.99
C ASP A 73 25.12 6.37 -11.06
N GLN A 74 25.91 5.38 -10.66
CA GLN A 74 25.47 4.00 -10.62
C GLN A 74 24.50 3.75 -9.44
N VAL A 75 24.75 4.38 -8.31
CA VAL A 75 23.83 4.35 -7.14
C VAL A 75 22.53 5.05 -7.48
N ASP A 76 22.55 6.22 -8.14
CA ASP A 76 21.34 6.91 -8.62
C ASP A 76 20.52 6.00 -9.55
N THR A 77 21.19 5.34 -10.50
CA THR A 77 20.54 4.37 -11.38
C THR A 77 19.91 3.22 -10.61
N SER A 78 20.60 2.69 -9.60
CA SER A 78 20.09 1.60 -8.75
C SER A 78 18.85 2.02 -7.94
N PHE A 79 18.83 3.24 -7.40
CA PHE A 79 17.66 3.79 -6.70
C PHE A 79 16.46 3.96 -7.64
N ARG A 80 16.67 4.41 -8.87
CA ARG A 80 15.61 4.52 -9.88
C ARG A 80 15.04 3.15 -10.25
N TRP A 81 15.88 2.15 -10.44
CA TRP A 81 15.43 0.77 -10.66
C TRP A 81 14.67 0.21 -9.46
N GLY A 82 15.12 0.49 -8.25
CA GLY A 82 14.40 0.12 -7.03
C GLY A 82 12.98 0.71 -6.99
N MET A 83 12.82 1.98 -7.35
CA MET A 83 11.51 2.62 -7.45
C MET A 83 10.64 2.00 -8.56
N ILE A 84 11.22 1.67 -9.73
CA ILE A 84 10.49 1.01 -10.82
C ILE A 84 9.96 -0.35 -10.36
N TRP A 85 10.78 -1.15 -9.68
CA TRP A 85 10.36 -2.44 -9.12
C TRP A 85 9.29 -2.31 -8.04
N PHE A 86 9.38 -1.28 -7.21
CA PHE A 86 8.33 -0.99 -6.22
C PHE A 86 7.00 -0.66 -6.92
N ILE A 87 7.00 0.24 -7.89
CA ILE A 87 5.79 0.57 -8.67
C ILE A 87 5.24 -0.68 -9.37
N PHE A 88 6.11 -1.51 -9.94
CA PHE A 88 5.71 -2.77 -10.57
C PHE A 88 5.03 -3.71 -9.58
N SER A 89 5.54 -3.82 -8.34
CA SER A 89 4.91 -4.64 -7.30
C SER A 89 3.50 -4.16 -6.94
N GLU A 90 3.29 -2.85 -6.86
CA GLU A 90 1.98 -2.25 -6.62
C GLU A 90 1.00 -2.54 -7.79
N VAL A 91 1.45 -2.43 -9.03
CA VAL A 91 0.66 -2.80 -10.21
C VAL A 91 0.26 -4.27 -10.15
N MET A 92 1.18 -5.16 -9.80
CA MET A 92 0.90 -6.60 -9.68
C MET A 92 -0.04 -6.92 -8.52
N PHE A 93 0.04 -6.18 -7.41
CA PHE A 93 -0.91 -6.28 -6.31
C PHE A 93 -2.34 -5.99 -6.79
N PHE A 94 -2.56 -4.88 -7.48
CA PHE A 94 -3.87 -4.56 -8.04
C PHE A 94 -4.30 -5.56 -9.12
N ALA A 95 -3.39 -6.01 -9.97
CA ALA A 95 -3.68 -7.01 -10.99
C ALA A 95 -4.18 -8.33 -10.38
N ALA A 96 -3.63 -8.75 -9.23
CA ALA A 96 -4.08 -9.93 -8.51
C ALA A 96 -5.53 -9.78 -8.01
N PHE A 97 -5.88 -8.64 -7.40
CA PHE A 97 -7.24 -8.39 -6.92
C PHE A 97 -8.25 -8.24 -8.05
N PHE A 98 -7.93 -7.47 -9.09
CA PHE A 98 -8.83 -7.35 -10.25
C PHE A 98 -8.95 -8.66 -11.03
N GLY A 99 -7.86 -9.44 -11.13
CA GLY A 99 -7.88 -10.78 -11.72
C GLY A 99 -8.76 -11.74 -10.93
N ALA A 100 -8.67 -11.73 -9.60
CA ALA A 100 -9.53 -12.52 -8.72
C ALA A 100 -11.00 -12.10 -8.86
N LEU A 101 -11.28 -10.80 -8.88
CA LEU A 101 -12.63 -10.28 -9.10
C LEU A 101 -13.21 -10.73 -10.46
N PHE A 102 -12.40 -10.62 -11.52
CA PHE A 102 -12.78 -11.08 -12.85
C PHE A 102 -13.10 -12.59 -12.84
N TYR A 103 -12.22 -13.39 -12.22
CA TYR A 103 -12.41 -14.84 -12.12
C TYR A 103 -13.69 -15.20 -11.36
N VAL A 104 -13.91 -14.60 -10.21
CA VAL A 104 -15.10 -14.83 -9.39
C VAL A 104 -16.35 -14.47 -10.17
N ARG A 105 -16.38 -13.29 -10.80
CA ARG A 105 -17.56 -12.81 -11.50
C ARG A 105 -17.86 -13.58 -12.79
N THR A 106 -16.82 -14.03 -13.51
CA THR A 106 -16.98 -14.66 -14.83
C THR A 106 -17.11 -16.17 -14.75
N TYR A 107 -16.50 -16.80 -13.76
CA TYR A 107 -16.45 -18.26 -13.65
C TYR A 107 -17.09 -18.78 -12.37
N SER A 108 -16.74 -18.26 -11.21
CA SER A 108 -17.18 -18.84 -9.93
C SER A 108 -18.67 -18.62 -9.67
N LEU A 109 -19.17 -17.41 -9.87
CA LEU A 109 -20.59 -17.10 -9.63
C LEU A 109 -21.52 -17.81 -10.61
N PRO A 110 -21.28 -17.85 -11.93
CA PRO A 110 -22.08 -18.65 -12.86
C PRO A 110 -22.06 -20.14 -12.52
N TRP A 111 -20.88 -20.66 -12.16
CA TRP A 111 -20.75 -22.08 -11.78
C TRP A 111 -21.52 -22.40 -10.50
N LEU A 112 -21.48 -21.56 -9.47
CA LEU A 112 -22.29 -21.71 -8.26
C LEU A 112 -23.79 -21.56 -8.53
N GLY A 113 -24.17 -20.73 -9.49
CA GLY A 113 -25.55 -20.58 -9.96
C GLY A 113 -26.07 -21.72 -10.83
N GLY A 114 -25.27 -22.78 -11.02
CA GLY A 114 -25.68 -23.98 -11.75
C GLY A 114 -25.43 -23.95 -13.25
N GLU A 115 -24.72 -22.95 -13.77
CA GLU A 115 -24.37 -22.87 -15.18
C GLU A 115 -23.32 -23.93 -15.56
N GLY A 116 -23.44 -24.50 -16.76
CA GLY A 116 -22.51 -25.49 -17.30
C GLY A 116 -22.40 -26.74 -16.40
N THR A 117 -21.20 -27.04 -15.94
CA THR A 117 -20.91 -28.18 -15.04
C THR A 117 -21.24 -27.90 -13.58
N GLY A 118 -21.68 -26.70 -13.25
CA GLY A 118 -22.01 -26.30 -11.88
C GLY A 118 -23.37 -26.79 -11.36
N LEU A 119 -24.23 -27.34 -12.23
CA LEU A 119 -25.58 -27.79 -11.86
C LEU A 119 -25.63 -28.68 -10.63
N PRO A 120 -24.80 -29.73 -10.48
CA PRO A 120 -24.81 -30.55 -9.27
C PRO A 120 -24.43 -29.77 -8.02
N THR A 121 -23.46 -28.85 -8.11
CA THR A 121 -23.03 -28.02 -6.99
C THR A 121 -24.16 -27.09 -6.53
N ASN A 122 -24.85 -26.45 -7.44
CA ASN A 122 -26.01 -25.62 -7.12
C ASN A 122 -27.13 -26.50 -6.51
N THR A 123 -27.54 -27.59 -7.18
CA THR A 123 -28.68 -28.38 -6.75
C THR A 123 -28.48 -29.05 -5.38
N PHE A 124 -27.28 -29.55 -5.07
CA PHE A 124 -27.05 -30.34 -3.86
C PHE A 124 -26.39 -29.54 -2.71
N LEU A 125 -25.60 -28.54 -3.02
CA LEU A 125 -24.84 -27.78 -1.99
C LEU A 125 -25.41 -26.38 -1.76
N TRP A 126 -25.83 -25.70 -2.81
CA TRP A 126 -26.24 -24.31 -2.75
C TRP A 126 -27.52 -24.04 -3.55
N PRO A 127 -28.65 -24.69 -3.25
CA PRO A 127 -29.87 -24.62 -4.06
C PRO A 127 -30.52 -23.22 -4.06
N GLU A 128 -30.25 -22.43 -3.04
CA GLU A 128 -30.78 -21.06 -2.91
C GLU A 128 -29.85 -20.00 -3.49
N PHE A 129 -28.69 -20.40 -4.05
CA PHE A 129 -27.75 -19.45 -4.61
C PHE A 129 -28.21 -18.96 -5.98
N GLU A 130 -28.36 -17.65 -6.10
CA GLU A 130 -28.65 -16.98 -7.36
C GLU A 130 -27.41 -16.22 -7.84
N ASN A 131 -27.11 -16.33 -9.15
CA ASN A 131 -26.01 -15.60 -9.78
C ASN A 131 -26.42 -14.14 -10.03
N VAL A 132 -26.41 -13.35 -8.96
CA VAL A 132 -26.75 -11.91 -9.00
C VAL A 132 -25.52 -11.08 -8.62
N TRP A 133 -25.31 -9.97 -9.27
CA TRP A 133 -24.24 -9.03 -8.94
C TRP A 133 -24.77 -7.65 -8.57
N PRO A 134 -24.34 -7.03 -7.47
CA PRO A 134 -23.43 -7.59 -6.44
C PRO A 134 -24.11 -8.65 -5.59
N ASN A 135 -23.35 -9.69 -5.20
CA ASN A 135 -23.85 -10.74 -4.34
C ASN A 135 -23.80 -10.29 -2.87
N THR A 136 -24.92 -9.82 -2.37
CA THR A 136 -25.02 -9.14 -1.05
C THR A 136 -25.87 -9.90 -0.04
N GLY A 137 -26.15 -11.17 -0.20
CA GLY A 137 -26.99 -11.86 0.78
C GLY A 137 -27.31 -13.32 0.50
N ASN A 138 -26.95 -13.84 -0.64
CA ASN A 138 -27.26 -15.20 -1.08
C ASN A 138 -26.00 -15.99 -1.47
N GLY A 139 -24.90 -15.74 -0.80
CA GLY A 139 -23.65 -16.48 -1.00
C GLY A 139 -23.56 -17.72 -0.12
N PRO A 140 -22.60 -18.63 -0.41
CA PRO A 140 -22.30 -19.77 0.41
C PRO A 140 -21.87 -19.32 1.83
N GLY A 141 -22.70 -19.65 2.78
CA GLY A 141 -22.50 -19.29 4.17
C GLY A 141 -22.97 -17.87 4.53
N GLU A 142 -23.65 -17.76 5.63
CA GLU A 142 -24.14 -16.50 6.21
C GLU A 142 -23.00 -15.68 6.85
N VAL A 143 -21.85 -15.60 6.20
CA VAL A 143 -20.71 -14.86 6.74
C VAL A 143 -20.97 -13.36 6.59
N GLY A 144 -21.35 -12.72 7.68
CA GLY A 144 -21.51 -11.28 7.74
C GLY A 144 -22.91 -10.73 7.43
N GLY A 145 -23.88 -11.56 7.01
CA GLY A 145 -25.23 -11.10 6.66
C GLY A 145 -25.31 -10.22 5.42
N ALA A 146 -26.50 -9.73 5.12
CA ALA A 146 -26.72 -8.83 3.99
C ALA A 146 -26.04 -7.47 4.24
N PHE A 147 -25.29 -6.95 3.28
CA PHE A 147 -24.63 -5.65 3.34
C PHE A 147 -24.95 -4.81 2.10
N GLN A 148 -24.88 -3.51 2.25
CA GLN A 148 -25.01 -2.60 1.13
C GLN A 148 -23.63 -2.29 0.54
N THR A 149 -23.53 -2.38 -0.78
CA THR A 149 -22.31 -2.00 -1.49
C THR A 149 -22.13 -0.49 -1.51
N MET A 150 -20.89 -0.04 -1.31
CA MET A 150 -20.56 1.38 -1.43
C MET A 150 -20.66 1.84 -2.89
N GLY A 151 -21.41 2.90 -3.15
CA GLY A 151 -21.51 3.50 -4.47
C GLY A 151 -20.19 4.14 -4.90
N ALA A 152 -19.99 4.30 -6.21
CA ALA A 152 -18.80 4.96 -6.76
C ALA A 152 -18.74 6.46 -6.41
N TRP A 153 -19.91 7.11 -6.29
CA TRP A 153 -20.04 8.51 -5.92
C TRP A 153 -20.07 8.68 -4.39
N GLY A 154 -19.59 9.81 -3.89
CA GLY A 154 -19.45 10.08 -2.46
C GLY A 154 -18.00 9.96 -2.01
N LEU A 155 -17.74 9.24 -0.93
CA LEU A 155 -16.39 9.10 -0.36
C LEU A 155 -15.34 8.56 -1.35
N PRO A 156 -15.61 7.51 -2.17
CA PRO A 156 -14.61 7.04 -3.13
C PRO A 156 -14.24 8.08 -4.20
N ALA A 157 -15.22 8.84 -4.68
CA ALA A 157 -14.98 9.90 -5.67
C ALA A 157 -14.16 11.04 -5.03
N ILE A 158 -14.49 11.44 -3.80
CA ILE A 158 -13.76 12.48 -3.06
C ILE A 158 -12.32 12.03 -2.81
N ASN A 159 -12.11 10.80 -2.36
CA ASN A 159 -10.78 10.25 -2.14
C ASN A 159 -9.95 10.22 -3.42
N THR A 160 -10.55 9.85 -4.54
CA THR A 160 -9.89 9.91 -5.84
C THR A 160 -9.48 11.33 -6.21
N ALA A 161 -10.36 12.32 -5.99
CA ALA A 161 -10.06 13.72 -6.25
C ALA A 161 -8.91 14.23 -5.35
N ILE A 162 -8.89 13.83 -4.07
CA ILE A 162 -7.80 14.16 -3.13
C ILE A 162 -6.47 13.59 -3.62
N LEU A 163 -6.44 12.31 -4.04
CA LEU A 163 -5.22 11.67 -4.54
C LEU A 163 -4.70 12.35 -5.82
N LEU A 164 -5.59 12.65 -6.78
CA LEU A 164 -5.19 13.36 -8.00
C LEU A 164 -4.65 14.75 -7.70
N THR A 165 -5.29 15.49 -6.80
CA THR A 165 -4.85 16.81 -6.37
C THR A 165 -3.50 16.73 -5.66
N SER A 166 -3.30 15.73 -4.81
CA SER A 166 -2.01 15.46 -4.13
C SER A 166 -0.89 15.20 -5.16
N GLY A 167 -1.17 14.46 -6.23
CA GLY A 167 -0.23 14.25 -7.34
C GLY A 167 0.16 15.57 -8.03
N VAL A 168 -0.79 16.47 -8.25
CA VAL A 168 -0.52 17.81 -8.84
C VAL A 168 0.36 18.65 -7.91
N THR A 169 0.04 18.70 -6.61
CA THR A 169 0.86 19.47 -5.65
C THR A 169 2.28 18.94 -5.51
N LEU A 170 2.45 17.61 -5.56
CA LEU A 170 3.76 16.97 -5.56
C LEU A 170 4.56 17.30 -6.83
N THR A 171 3.91 17.27 -7.99
CA THR A 171 4.53 17.63 -9.27
C THR A 171 4.99 19.09 -9.26
N TRP A 172 4.16 19.99 -8.74
CA TRP A 172 4.54 21.39 -8.55
C TRP A 172 5.76 21.56 -7.63
N ALA A 173 5.77 20.85 -6.49
CA ALA A 173 6.91 20.81 -5.58
C ALA A 173 8.19 20.31 -6.26
N HIS A 174 8.08 19.28 -7.09
CA HIS A 174 9.22 18.75 -7.84
C HIS A 174 9.78 19.75 -8.87
N HIS A 175 8.93 20.49 -9.59
CA HIS A 175 9.38 21.57 -10.47
C HIS A 175 10.05 22.70 -9.69
N ALA A 176 9.47 23.09 -8.56
CA ALA A 176 10.06 24.11 -7.68
C ALA A 176 11.44 23.69 -7.14
N LEU A 177 11.65 22.41 -6.88
CA LEU A 177 12.97 21.87 -6.50
C LEU A 177 13.99 22.07 -7.62
N LYS A 178 13.64 21.73 -8.86
CA LYS A 178 14.52 21.90 -10.03
C LYS A 178 14.89 23.38 -10.28
N GLU A 179 13.96 24.28 -9.99
CA GLU A 179 14.15 25.71 -10.14
C GLU A 179 14.76 26.37 -8.88
N MET A 180 15.13 25.59 -7.86
CA MET A 180 15.68 26.05 -6.58
C MET A 180 14.76 27.04 -5.83
N LYS A 181 13.44 26.98 -6.07
CA LYS A 181 12.42 27.81 -5.42
C LYS A 181 11.96 27.21 -4.10
N ARG A 182 12.75 27.40 -3.04
CA ARG A 182 12.58 26.75 -1.73
C ARG A 182 11.18 26.93 -1.11
N MET A 183 10.59 28.12 -1.17
CA MET A 183 9.27 28.38 -0.59
C MET A 183 8.16 27.58 -1.29
N GLN A 184 8.19 27.53 -2.62
CA GLN A 184 7.20 26.76 -3.39
C GLN A 184 7.34 25.26 -3.15
N LEU A 185 8.58 24.77 -2.99
CA LEU A 185 8.85 23.38 -2.61
C LEU A 185 8.23 23.05 -1.25
N ILE A 186 8.46 23.86 -0.22
CA ILE A 186 7.93 23.63 1.14
C ILE A 186 6.40 23.65 1.13
N ILE A 187 5.79 24.62 0.46
CA ILE A 187 4.33 24.73 0.37
C ILE A 187 3.75 23.53 -0.39
N GLY A 188 4.33 23.18 -1.53
CA GLY A 188 3.84 22.05 -2.33
C GLY A 188 3.93 20.71 -1.59
N LEU A 189 5.04 20.45 -0.90
CA LEU A 189 5.18 19.25 -0.05
C LEU A 189 4.22 19.28 1.13
N GLY A 190 4.06 20.44 1.80
CA GLY A 190 3.12 20.61 2.91
C GLY A 190 1.68 20.33 2.50
N LEU A 191 1.25 20.84 1.34
CA LEU A 191 -0.08 20.54 0.78
C LEU A 191 -0.23 19.05 0.45
N THR A 192 0.78 18.42 -0.13
CA THR A 192 0.76 17.00 -0.45
C THR A 192 0.56 16.15 0.81
N VAL A 193 1.30 16.45 1.89
CA VAL A 193 1.17 15.75 3.18
C VAL A 193 -0.19 16.00 3.81
N ALA A 194 -0.70 17.25 3.78
CA ALA A 194 -2.02 17.58 4.32
C ALA A 194 -3.13 16.82 3.57
N LEU A 195 -3.08 16.77 2.24
CA LEU A 195 -4.04 15.98 1.44
C LEU A 195 -3.95 14.49 1.75
N GLY A 196 -2.74 13.95 1.96
CA GLY A 196 -2.55 12.58 2.39
C GLY A 196 -3.16 12.28 3.76
N ALA A 197 -3.07 13.21 4.72
CA ALA A 197 -3.70 13.08 6.03
C ALA A 197 -5.24 13.15 5.97
N ILE A 198 -5.79 13.97 5.06
CA ILE A 198 -7.25 14.07 4.84
C ILE A 198 -7.80 12.80 4.16
N PHE A 199 -6.99 12.18 3.29
CA PHE A 199 -7.37 10.94 2.61
C PHE A 199 -7.54 9.75 3.58
N MET A 200 -6.78 9.68 4.66
CA MET A 200 -6.85 8.62 5.69
C MET A 200 -8.07 8.75 6.58
#